data_0a83696e3231252c0ed4aba2f4267473
#
_entry.id   0a83696e3231252c0ed4aba2f4267473
#
_cell.length_a   1.000
_cell.length_b   1.000
_cell.length_c   1.000
_cell.angle_alpha   90.00
_cell.angle_beta   90.00
_cell.angle_gamma   90.00
#
_symmetry.space_group_name_H-M   'P 1'
#
loop_
_entity.id
_entity.type
_entity.pdbx_description
1 polymer ?
#
loop_
_entity_poly.entity_id
_entity_poly.type
_entity_poly.pdbx_seq_one_letter_code
_entity_poly.pdbx_strand_id
1 'polypeptide(L)'
;DAVRAIAEEMGLLVANKPDSQDICFVDDNYGEFIEETTGTKIPKGNFVDPEGNVLGEHKGIIYYTVGQRRGLGLSLKKPGYVIKVDKDTNEVVVGDKQDLFANVLYGNKVNCMSVPEFEDGMKLMAKIRYNSPEVPCRVYMTGEDEVRVVFDEPQRAITPGQAVVFYDGDIVAGGATILSLIHIS
;
A
#
# COMPACT_ATOMS: atom_id res chain seq x y z
N ASP A 1 -4.50 7.71 -24.34
CA ASP A 1 -4.51 7.78 -25.82
C ASP A 1 -4.91 9.17 -26.33
N ALA A 2 -6.01 9.81 -25.82
CA ALA A 2 -6.44 11.12 -26.29
C ALA A 2 -5.37 12.23 -26.08
N VAL A 3 -4.68 12.24 -24.94
CA VAL A 3 -3.61 13.21 -24.65
C VAL A 3 -2.43 13.05 -25.62
N ARG A 4 -2.07 11.82 -25.97
CA ARG A 4 -1.01 11.56 -26.96
C ARG A 4 -1.40 12.02 -28.36
N ALA A 5 -2.64 11.79 -28.77
CA ALA A 5 -3.14 12.28 -30.06
C ALA A 5 -3.06 13.81 -30.15
N ILE A 6 -3.44 14.53 -29.09
CA ILE A 6 -3.29 15.99 -29.01
C ILE A 6 -1.83 16.41 -29.06
N ALA A 7 -0.97 15.71 -28.36
CA ALA A 7 0.48 15.99 -28.35
C ALA A 7 1.12 15.77 -29.73
N GLU A 8 0.68 14.74 -30.48
CA GLU A 8 1.10 14.50 -31.87
C GLU A 8 0.60 15.60 -32.80
N GLU A 9 -0.67 15.98 -32.71
CA GLU A 9 -1.24 17.07 -33.49
C GLU A 9 -0.53 18.41 -33.25
N MET A 10 -0.08 18.66 -32.01
CA MET A 10 0.73 19.81 -31.66
C MET A 10 2.20 19.69 -32.03
N GLY A 11 2.64 18.58 -32.62
CA GLY A 11 4.02 18.34 -33.03
C GLY A 11 5.02 18.23 -31.88
N LEU A 12 4.59 17.80 -30.68
CA LEU A 12 5.46 17.66 -29.52
C LEU A 12 6.37 16.45 -29.67
N LEU A 13 7.69 16.67 -29.55
CA LEU A 13 8.71 15.61 -29.68
C LEU A 13 8.55 14.45 -28.69
N VAL A 14 7.85 14.70 -27.58
CA VAL A 14 7.61 13.73 -26.50
C VAL A 14 6.29 12.95 -26.65
N ALA A 15 5.49 13.23 -27.70
CA ALA A 15 4.17 12.62 -27.88
C ALA A 15 4.20 11.08 -27.83
N ASN A 16 5.23 10.46 -28.41
CA ASN A 16 5.42 9.01 -28.48
C ASN A 16 6.39 8.45 -27.42
N LYS A 17 6.85 9.29 -26.47
CA LYS A 17 7.73 8.80 -25.40
C LYS A 17 6.94 7.85 -24.51
N PRO A 18 7.47 6.63 -24.21
CA PRO A 18 6.86 5.74 -23.23
C PRO A 18 6.79 6.41 -21.86
N ASP A 19 5.71 6.13 -21.11
CA ASP A 19 5.61 6.58 -19.72
C ASP A 19 6.71 5.90 -18.89
N SER A 20 7.37 6.69 -18.04
CA SER A 20 8.31 6.12 -17.06
C SER A 20 7.50 5.30 -16.05
N GLN A 21 7.66 3.98 -16.08
CA GLN A 21 6.93 3.05 -15.22
C GLN A 21 7.76 2.57 -14.02
N ASP A 22 9.04 2.91 -14.01
CA ASP A 22 9.97 2.48 -12.97
C ASP A 22 10.99 3.59 -12.64
N ILE A 23 11.73 3.40 -11.55
CA ILE A 23 12.79 4.33 -11.14
C ILE A 23 13.97 4.14 -12.11
N CYS A 24 14.23 5.13 -12.95
CA CYS A 24 15.13 5.06 -14.09
C CYS A 24 16.63 4.88 -13.75
N PHE A 25 17.00 4.89 -12.47
CA PHE A 25 18.39 4.67 -12.00
C PHE A 25 18.54 3.38 -11.20
N VAL A 26 17.51 2.52 -11.16
CA VAL A 26 17.57 1.20 -10.56
C VAL A 26 17.37 0.20 -11.68
N ASP A 27 18.42 -0.54 -12.03
CA ASP A 27 18.33 -1.70 -12.88
C ASP A 27 17.52 -2.81 -12.17
N ASP A 28 17.19 -3.89 -12.82
CA ASP A 28 16.20 -4.92 -12.45
C ASP A 28 16.21 -5.45 -11.00
N ASN A 29 17.19 -5.09 -10.15
CA ASN A 29 17.33 -5.61 -8.79
C ASN A 29 17.41 -4.55 -7.71
N TYR A 30 16.27 -4.14 -7.19
CA TYR A 30 16.15 -3.19 -6.08
C TYR A 30 16.99 -3.55 -4.84
N GLY A 31 17.11 -4.84 -4.55
CA GLY A 31 17.89 -5.31 -3.40
C GLY A 31 19.37 -5.07 -3.56
N GLU A 32 19.93 -5.39 -4.72
CA GLU A 32 21.34 -5.12 -5.02
C GLU A 32 21.64 -3.63 -4.96
N PHE A 33 20.78 -2.80 -5.54
CA PHE A 33 20.92 -1.35 -5.46
C PHE A 33 20.93 -0.83 -4.01
N ILE A 34 20.07 -1.36 -3.14
CA ILE A 34 20.05 -0.97 -1.72
C ILE A 34 21.32 -1.45 -1.01
N GLU A 35 21.75 -2.69 -1.22
CA GLU A 35 22.97 -3.24 -0.64
C GLU A 35 24.22 -2.44 -1.08
N GLU A 36 24.33 -2.11 -2.35
CA GLU A 36 25.42 -1.30 -2.90
C GLU A 36 25.41 0.13 -2.35
N THR A 37 24.23 0.77 -2.30
CA THR A 37 24.09 2.15 -1.84
C THR A 37 24.30 2.31 -0.34
N THR A 38 23.83 1.35 0.45
CA THR A 38 23.89 1.41 1.92
C THR A 38 25.11 0.70 2.51
N GLY A 39 25.77 -0.16 1.73
CA GLY A 39 26.84 -1.04 2.20
C GLY A 39 26.34 -2.12 3.19
N THR A 40 25.03 -2.28 3.36
CA THR A 40 24.43 -3.19 4.33
C THR A 40 23.76 -4.34 3.60
N LYS A 41 24.14 -5.59 3.94
CA LYS A 41 23.45 -6.77 3.42
C LYS A 41 22.04 -6.87 3.96
N ILE A 42 21.10 -7.16 3.08
CA ILE A 42 19.70 -7.39 3.43
C ILE A 42 19.59 -8.70 4.20
N PRO A 43 19.12 -8.69 5.47
CA PRO A 43 19.03 -9.90 6.25
C PRO A 43 17.93 -10.83 5.71
N LYS A 44 18.24 -12.11 5.61
CA LYS A 44 17.25 -13.14 5.40
C LYS A 44 16.38 -13.29 6.64
N GLY A 45 15.15 -13.77 6.48
CA GLY A 45 14.22 -14.01 7.58
C GLY A 45 13.24 -15.12 7.23
N ASN A 46 12.17 -15.25 8.01
CA ASN A 46 11.22 -16.34 7.87
C ASN A 46 9.90 -15.88 7.25
N PHE A 47 9.37 -16.72 6.35
CA PHE A 47 7.93 -16.74 6.11
C PHE A 47 7.25 -17.47 7.26
N VAL A 48 6.22 -16.86 7.81
CA VAL A 48 5.41 -17.45 8.87
C VAL A 48 3.93 -17.44 8.48
N ASP A 49 3.14 -18.34 9.06
CA ASP A 49 1.68 -18.26 8.98
C ASP A 49 1.12 -17.29 10.04
N PRO A 50 -0.20 -16.99 10.06
CA PRO A 50 -0.80 -16.10 11.05
C PRO A 50 -0.63 -16.59 12.50
N GLU A 51 -0.42 -17.88 12.71
CA GLU A 51 -0.18 -18.53 14.00
C GLU A 51 1.30 -18.48 14.43
N GLY A 52 2.20 -17.98 13.56
CA GLY A 52 3.63 -17.87 13.82
C GLY A 52 4.44 -19.13 13.46
N ASN A 53 3.85 -20.12 12.79
CA ASN A 53 4.60 -21.29 12.34
C ASN A 53 5.46 -20.95 11.12
N VAL A 54 6.72 -21.38 11.12
CA VAL A 54 7.65 -21.13 10.02
C VAL A 54 7.27 -21.96 8.79
N LEU A 55 7.08 -21.27 7.66
CA LEU A 55 6.75 -21.86 6.37
C LEU A 55 7.97 -22.02 5.45
N GLY A 56 9.02 -21.24 5.69
CA GLY A 56 10.25 -21.23 4.91
C GLY A 56 11.09 -20.00 5.16
N GLU A 57 12.23 -19.88 4.46
CA GLU A 57 13.12 -18.73 4.55
C GLU A 57 12.89 -17.77 3.36
N HIS A 58 12.94 -16.46 3.59
CA HIS A 58 12.90 -15.44 2.56
C HIS A 58 14.24 -14.71 2.41
N LYS A 59 14.47 -14.08 1.25
CA LYS A 59 15.72 -13.39 0.91
C LYS A 59 15.85 -11.95 1.47
N GLY A 60 14.85 -11.48 2.21
CA GLY A 60 14.79 -10.16 2.81
C GLY A 60 13.41 -9.54 2.65
N ILE A 61 12.92 -8.85 3.69
CA ILE A 61 11.55 -8.28 3.71
C ILE A 61 11.28 -7.25 2.60
N ILE A 62 12.31 -6.57 2.11
CA ILE A 62 12.18 -5.55 1.06
C ILE A 62 11.69 -6.09 -0.29
N TYR A 63 11.82 -7.40 -0.51
CA TYR A 63 11.37 -8.07 -1.74
C TYR A 63 9.90 -8.45 -1.72
N TYR A 64 9.18 -8.15 -0.63
CA TYR A 64 7.80 -8.59 -0.45
C TYR A 64 6.87 -7.41 -0.15
N THR A 65 5.68 -7.48 -0.74
CA THR A 65 4.66 -6.44 -0.61
C THR A 65 3.34 -7.08 -0.19
N VAL A 66 2.58 -6.43 0.68
CA VAL A 66 1.24 -6.88 1.09
C VAL A 66 0.34 -7.08 -0.12
N GLY A 67 -0.28 -8.26 -0.20
CA GLY A 67 -1.09 -8.71 -1.33
C GLY A 67 -0.33 -9.50 -2.40
N GLN A 68 1.00 -9.61 -2.30
CA GLN A 68 1.81 -10.42 -3.23
C GLN A 68 1.48 -11.91 -3.08
N ARG A 69 1.31 -12.58 -4.24
CA ARG A 69 1.02 -14.01 -4.34
C ARG A 69 2.15 -14.79 -5.01
N ARG A 70 2.82 -14.17 -5.99
CA ARG A 70 3.84 -14.83 -6.81
C ARG A 70 5.25 -14.55 -6.26
N GLY A 71 6.20 -15.44 -6.56
CA GLY A 71 7.61 -15.21 -6.20
C GLY A 71 7.93 -15.44 -4.72
N LEU A 72 7.05 -16.11 -3.96
CA LEU A 72 7.31 -16.45 -2.56
C LEU A 72 8.29 -17.62 -2.40
N GLY A 73 8.40 -18.50 -3.41
CA GLY A 73 9.27 -19.69 -3.32
C GLY A 73 8.78 -20.74 -2.33
N LEU A 74 7.54 -20.64 -1.85
CA LEU A 74 6.94 -21.56 -0.90
C LEU A 74 6.15 -22.66 -1.61
N SER A 75 6.26 -23.89 -1.10
CA SER A 75 5.46 -25.03 -1.53
C SER A 75 4.24 -25.17 -0.62
N LEU A 76 3.18 -24.43 -0.92
CA LEU A 76 1.96 -24.41 -0.12
C LEU A 76 0.86 -25.28 -0.76
N LYS A 77 0.02 -25.91 0.06
CA LYS A 77 -1.15 -26.68 -0.40
C LYS A 77 -2.22 -25.81 -1.06
N LYS A 78 -2.29 -24.54 -0.67
CA LYS A 78 -3.20 -23.52 -1.20
C LYS A 78 -2.39 -22.27 -1.60
N PRO A 79 -2.91 -21.43 -2.49
CA PRO A 79 -2.28 -20.15 -2.80
C PRO A 79 -2.17 -19.27 -1.56
N GLY A 80 -0.93 -18.96 -1.14
CA GLY A 80 -0.65 -18.02 -0.05
C GLY A 80 -0.48 -16.59 -0.57
N TYR A 81 -0.80 -15.62 0.30
CA TYR A 81 -0.64 -14.19 0.06
C TYR A 81 0.15 -13.56 1.20
N VAL A 82 1.02 -12.62 0.88
CA VAL A 82 1.65 -11.78 1.89
C VAL A 82 0.57 -10.91 2.53
N ILE A 83 0.30 -11.10 3.81
CA ILE A 83 -0.69 -10.34 4.57
C ILE A 83 -0.05 -9.27 5.47
N LYS A 84 1.19 -9.48 5.89
CA LYS A 84 1.98 -8.54 6.69
C LYS A 84 3.46 -8.69 6.37
N VAL A 85 4.18 -7.58 6.39
CA VAL A 85 5.64 -7.54 6.41
C VAL A 85 6.03 -6.89 7.73
N ASP A 86 6.71 -7.65 8.58
CA ASP A 86 7.13 -7.20 9.90
C ASP A 86 8.63 -6.90 9.91
N LYS A 87 8.96 -5.60 10.06
CA LYS A 87 10.35 -5.13 10.05
C LYS A 87 11.08 -5.41 11.37
N ASP A 88 10.33 -5.52 12.47
CA ASP A 88 10.91 -5.65 13.81
C ASP A 88 11.34 -7.10 14.09
N THR A 89 10.56 -8.07 13.59
CA THR A 89 10.89 -9.51 13.65
C THR A 89 11.60 -10.03 12.40
N ASN A 90 11.68 -9.20 11.33
CA ASN A 90 12.18 -9.60 10.01
C ASN A 90 11.40 -10.79 9.43
N GLU A 91 10.07 -10.76 9.55
CA GLU A 91 9.18 -11.83 9.11
C GLU A 91 8.22 -11.35 8.02
N VAL A 92 7.86 -12.26 7.13
CA VAL A 92 6.81 -12.09 6.14
C VAL A 92 5.67 -13.05 6.47
N VAL A 93 4.54 -12.50 6.90
CA VAL A 93 3.35 -13.31 7.24
C VAL A 93 2.59 -13.64 5.98
N VAL A 94 2.33 -14.93 5.76
CA VAL A 94 1.64 -15.45 4.59
C VAL A 94 0.34 -16.14 5.04
N GLY A 95 -0.78 -15.66 4.54
CA GLY A 95 -2.10 -16.16 4.88
C GLY A 95 -2.99 -16.41 3.66
N ASP A 96 -4.26 -16.64 3.89
CA ASP A 96 -5.28 -16.85 2.86
C ASP A 96 -5.71 -15.52 2.23
N LYS A 97 -6.44 -15.59 1.11
CA LYS A 97 -6.96 -14.40 0.42
C LYS A 97 -7.87 -13.55 1.32
N GLN A 98 -8.60 -14.17 2.23
CA GLN A 98 -9.53 -13.50 3.13
C GLN A 98 -8.79 -12.60 4.14
N ASP A 99 -7.61 -12.99 4.57
CA ASP A 99 -6.75 -12.25 5.50
C ASP A 99 -6.22 -10.92 4.93
N LEU A 100 -6.42 -10.69 3.63
CA LEU A 100 -6.08 -9.42 2.99
C LEU A 100 -7.12 -8.33 3.19
N PHE A 101 -8.32 -8.65 3.67
CA PHE A 101 -9.41 -7.71 3.75
C PHE A 101 -9.55 -7.12 5.15
N ALA A 102 -9.66 -5.81 5.26
CA ALA A 102 -9.91 -5.10 6.51
C ALA A 102 -10.89 -3.95 6.30
N ASN A 103 -11.70 -3.67 7.33
CA ASN A 103 -12.69 -2.59 7.31
C ASN A 103 -12.18 -1.32 7.97
N VAL A 104 -11.13 -1.42 8.78
CA VAL A 104 -10.61 -0.28 9.55
C VAL A 104 -9.13 -0.12 9.27
N LEU A 105 -8.70 1.10 9.04
CA LEU A 105 -7.31 1.50 9.08
C LEU A 105 -7.09 2.63 10.07
N TYR A 106 -5.88 2.71 10.58
CA TYR A 106 -5.36 3.84 11.35
C TYR A 106 -4.27 4.52 10.55
N GLY A 107 -4.29 5.84 10.55
CA GLY A 107 -3.30 6.68 9.86
C GLY A 107 -2.79 7.79 10.74
N ASN A 108 -1.64 8.34 10.36
CA ASN A 108 -1.08 9.55 10.94
C ASN A 108 -0.63 10.52 9.85
N LYS A 109 0.00 11.62 10.24
CA LYS A 109 0.39 12.71 9.34
C LYS A 109 -0.80 13.19 8.53
N VAL A 110 -1.88 13.48 9.25
CA VAL A 110 -3.12 13.97 8.69
C VAL A 110 -2.87 15.32 8.02
N ASN A 111 -3.27 15.43 6.76
CA ASN A 111 -3.20 16.68 6.00
C ASN A 111 -4.60 17.02 5.46
N CYS A 112 -5.24 18.03 6.04
CA CYS A 112 -6.50 18.59 5.55
C CYS A 112 -6.20 19.57 4.42
N MET A 113 -6.95 19.48 3.29
CA MET A 113 -6.73 20.33 2.11
C MET A 113 -7.91 21.26 1.83
N SER A 114 -9.11 20.74 1.69
CA SER A 114 -10.31 21.54 1.39
C SER A 114 -11.20 21.78 2.63
N VAL A 115 -10.88 21.12 3.74
CA VAL A 115 -11.57 21.30 5.02
C VAL A 115 -10.57 21.75 6.09
N PRO A 116 -10.98 22.55 7.09
CA PRO A 116 -10.09 22.97 8.17
C PRO A 116 -9.66 21.80 9.06
N GLU A 117 -10.56 20.86 9.30
CA GLU A 117 -10.35 19.61 10.05
C GLU A 117 -11.38 18.55 9.64
N PHE A 118 -11.13 17.29 9.92
CA PHE A 118 -12.12 16.23 9.75
C PHE A 118 -13.03 16.17 10.96
N GLU A 119 -14.33 16.39 10.75
CA GLU A 119 -15.36 16.21 11.77
C GLU A 119 -15.51 14.73 12.14
N ASP A 120 -15.88 14.44 13.38
CA ASP A 120 -16.03 13.07 13.86
C ASP A 120 -17.15 12.32 13.13
N GLY A 121 -16.79 11.22 12.48
CA GLY A 121 -17.71 10.46 11.63
C GLY A 121 -18.00 11.07 10.26
N MET A 122 -17.19 12.02 9.81
CA MET A 122 -17.32 12.64 8.48
C MET A 122 -17.35 11.58 7.39
N LYS A 123 -18.39 11.64 6.54
CA LYS A 123 -18.56 10.71 5.41
C LYS A 123 -17.82 11.24 4.20
N LEU A 124 -16.90 10.45 3.69
CA LEU A 124 -16.07 10.77 2.52
C LEU A 124 -15.92 9.53 1.64
N MET A 125 -15.39 9.74 0.45
CA MET A 125 -14.82 8.67 -0.37
C MET A 125 -13.33 8.57 -0.08
N ALA A 126 -12.75 7.37 -0.12
CA ALA A 126 -11.32 7.19 0.11
C ALA A 126 -10.67 6.28 -0.94
N LYS A 127 -9.42 6.60 -1.29
CA LYS A 127 -8.49 5.73 -2.03
C LYS A 127 -7.33 5.34 -1.12
N ILE A 128 -7.03 4.06 -1.08
CA ILE A 128 -5.88 3.49 -0.35
C ILE A 128 -4.67 3.21 -1.26
N ARG A 129 -4.80 3.46 -2.56
CA ARG A 129 -3.77 3.33 -3.60
C ARG A 129 -4.16 4.15 -4.82
N TYR A 130 -3.18 4.56 -5.62
CA TYR A 130 -3.41 5.30 -6.86
C TYR A 130 -4.43 4.61 -7.79
N ASN A 131 -4.26 3.31 -8.04
CA ASN A 131 -5.12 2.53 -8.95
C ASN A 131 -6.34 1.88 -8.25
N SER A 132 -6.64 2.19 -6.98
CA SER A 132 -7.85 1.68 -6.33
C SER A 132 -9.07 2.55 -6.68
N PRO A 133 -10.27 1.96 -6.73
CA PRO A 133 -11.48 2.75 -6.80
C PRO A 133 -11.65 3.60 -5.54
N GLU A 134 -12.41 4.66 -5.65
CA GLU A 134 -12.94 5.38 -4.50
C GLU A 134 -14.02 4.55 -3.82
N VAL A 135 -13.92 4.44 -2.49
CA VAL A 135 -14.86 3.66 -1.68
C VAL A 135 -15.39 4.50 -0.52
N PRO A 136 -16.67 4.35 -0.15
CA PRO A 136 -17.26 5.11 0.93
C PRO A 136 -16.63 4.72 2.27
N CYS A 137 -16.37 5.72 3.09
CA CYS A 137 -15.82 5.59 4.42
C CYS A 137 -16.34 6.63 5.40
N ARG A 138 -16.03 6.43 6.68
CA ARG A 138 -16.18 7.41 7.75
C ARG A 138 -14.83 7.68 8.38
N VAL A 139 -14.52 8.95 8.55
CA VAL A 139 -13.26 9.42 9.11
C VAL A 139 -13.50 9.89 10.54
N TYR A 140 -12.63 9.50 11.47
CA TYR A 140 -12.67 9.86 12.89
C TYR A 140 -11.29 10.32 13.30
N MET A 141 -11.16 11.52 13.86
CA MET A 141 -9.92 11.93 14.47
C MET A 141 -9.74 11.19 15.81
N THR A 142 -8.57 10.59 16.02
CA THR A 142 -8.22 9.85 17.24
C THR A 142 -7.14 10.52 18.05
N GLY A 143 -6.53 11.55 17.52
CA GLY A 143 -5.51 12.40 18.11
C GLY A 143 -5.31 13.65 17.25
N GLU A 144 -4.34 14.49 17.62
CA GLU A 144 -4.04 15.73 16.90
C GLU A 144 -3.62 15.48 15.45
N ASP A 145 -2.91 14.39 15.20
CA ASP A 145 -2.35 14.00 13.89
C ASP A 145 -2.67 12.55 13.54
N GLU A 146 -3.73 11.99 14.13
CA GLU A 146 -4.11 10.60 13.95
C GLU A 146 -5.57 10.46 13.53
N VAL A 147 -5.81 9.50 12.65
CA VAL A 147 -7.13 9.24 12.09
C VAL A 147 -7.44 7.75 12.09
N ARG A 148 -8.69 7.42 12.40
CA ARG A 148 -9.29 6.10 12.17
C ARG A 148 -10.27 6.22 11.01
N VAL A 149 -10.12 5.36 10.03
CA VAL A 149 -11.01 5.29 8.87
C VAL A 149 -11.76 3.96 8.89
N VAL A 150 -13.08 4.04 8.82
CA VAL A 150 -13.98 2.88 8.78
C VAL A 150 -14.63 2.83 7.42
N PHE A 151 -14.33 1.79 6.65
CA PHE A 151 -14.93 1.55 5.34
C PHE A 151 -16.27 0.84 5.46
N ASP A 152 -17.23 1.18 4.59
CA ASP A 152 -18.53 0.49 4.53
C ASP A 152 -18.37 -0.95 4.04
N GLU A 153 -17.36 -1.24 3.21
CA GLU A 153 -16.99 -2.58 2.73
C GLU A 153 -15.51 -2.88 2.98
N PRO A 154 -15.14 -4.16 3.24
CA PRO A 154 -13.76 -4.54 3.47
C PRO A 154 -12.85 -4.19 2.30
N GLN A 155 -11.74 -3.53 2.58
CA GLN A 155 -10.76 -3.13 1.59
C GLN A 155 -9.60 -4.12 1.53
N ARG A 156 -9.22 -4.49 0.30
CA ARG A 156 -8.17 -5.48 0.06
C ARG A 156 -6.79 -4.89 0.19
N ALA A 157 -5.94 -5.56 0.97
CA ALA A 157 -4.51 -5.32 1.05
C ALA A 157 -4.15 -3.85 1.39
N ILE A 158 -4.79 -3.31 2.42
CA ILE A 158 -4.40 -2.04 3.04
C ILE A 158 -2.93 -2.19 3.47
N THR A 159 -2.08 -1.25 3.04
CA THR A 159 -0.62 -1.39 3.20
C THR A 159 -0.08 -0.25 4.06
N PRO A 160 0.52 -0.53 5.23
CA PRO A 160 1.21 0.48 6.03
C PRO A 160 2.29 1.21 5.22
N GLY A 161 2.45 2.50 5.47
CA GLY A 161 3.37 3.38 4.74
C GLY A 161 2.80 3.97 3.45
N GLN A 162 1.68 3.46 2.94
CA GLN A 162 0.97 4.08 1.81
C GLN A 162 0.09 5.24 2.28
N ALA A 163 -0.31 6.11 1.34
CA ALA A 163 -1.28 7.16 1.62
C ALA A 163 -2.71 6.63 1.49
N VAL A 164 -3.58 7.08 2.41
CA VAL A 164 -5.02 7.13 2.19
C VAL A 164 -5.40 8.56 1.82
N VAL A 165 -6.16 8.73 0.74
CA VAL A 165 -6.61 10.05 0.25
C VAL A 165 -8.12 10.10 0.32
N PHE A 166 -8.65 11.19 0.88
CA PHE A 166 -10.08 11.41 1.10
C PHE A 166 -10.63 12.40 0.07
N TYR A 167 -11.83 12.12 -0.43
CA TYR A 167 -12.52 12.92 -1.44
C TYR A 167 -13.92 13.26 -1.00
N ASP A 168 -14.33 14.49 -1.30
CA ASP A 168 -15.72 14.96 -1.27
C ASP A 168 -16.13 15.31 -2.70
N GLY A 169 -16.82 14.39 -3.38
CA GLY A 169 -17.00 14.45 -4.83
C GLY A 169 -15.67 14.50 -5.58
N ASP A 170 -15.46 15.50 -6.41
CA ASP A 170 -14.24 15.71 -7.20
C ASP A 170 -13.13 16.47 -6.42
N ILE A 171 -13.39 16.82 -5.17
CA ILE A 171 -12.48 17.63 -4.35
C ILE A 171 -11.68 16.73 -3.41
N VAL A 172 -10.35 16.92 -3.35
CA VAL A 172 -9.52 16.27 -2.34
C VAL A 172 -9.75 16.96 -0.99
N ALA A 173 -10.38 16.24 -0.06
CA ALA A 173 -10.62 16.73 1.30
C ALA A 173 -9.34 16.70 2.14
N GLY A 174 -8.49 15.70 1.91
CA GLY A 174 -7.21 15.56 2.59
C GLY A 174 -6.67 14.13 2.50
N GLY A 175 -5.77 13.78 3.40
CA GLY A 175 -5.19 12.43 3.44
C GLY A 175 -4.39 12.15 4.71
N ALA A 176 -3.89 10.92 4.82
CA ALA A 176 -3.02 10.48 5.91
C ALA A 176 -2.08 9.37 5.44
N THR A 177 -1.04 9.08 6.22
CA THR A 177 -0.19 7.90 6.04
C THR A 177 -0.76 6.72 6.81
N ILE A 178 -0.99 5.60 6.17
CA ILE A 178 -1.51 4.36 6.78
C ILE A 178 -0.48 3.80 7.76
N LEU A 179 -0.84 3.60 9.02
CA LEU A 179 -0.01 3.00 10.07
C LEU A 179 -0.29 1.53 10.26
N SER A 180 -1.57 1.19 10.42
CA SER A 180 -2.02 -0.15 10.75
C SER A 180 -3.44 -0.41 10.27
N LEU A 181 -3.87 -1.65 10.37
CA LEU A 181 -5.21 -2.09 10.01
C LEU A 181 -5.76 -3.06 11.06
N ILE A 182 -7.08 -3.11 11.18
CA ILE A 182 -7.78 -4.08 12.02
C ILE A 182 -8.81 -4.81 11.18
N HIS A 183 -8.78 -6.14 11.28
CA HIS A 183 -9.84 -7.00 10.78
C HIS A 183 -10.99 -7.01 11.79
N ILE A 184 -12.16 -6.57 11.40
CA ILE A 184 -13.38 -6.76 12.20
C ILE A 184 -14.00 -8.06 11.70
N SER A 185 -13.98 -9.08 12.56
CA SER A 185 -14.67 -10.34 12.36
C SER A 185 -16.18 -10.18 12.53
#